data_25013ac4e38f23e9cfd531b34fb165db
#
_entry.id   25013ac4e38f23e9cfd531b34fb165db
#
_cell.length_a   1.000
_cell.length_b   1.000
_cell.length_c   1.000
_cell.angle_alpha   90.00
_cell.angle_beta   90.00
_cell.angle_gamma   90.00
#
_symmetry.space_group_name_H-M   'P 1'
#
loop_
_entity.id
_entity.type
_entity.pdbx_description
1 polymer ?
#
loop_
_entity_poly.entity_id
_entity_poly.type
_entity_poly.pdbx_seq_one_letter_code
_entity_poly.pdbx_strand_id
1 'polypeptide(L)'
;MPETSVSYAAPTSAGFDATVALPGSKSLTNRELVLSALASEPSELVDPLISRDTKLMIEALEKLGARFENSGDNLLVTPGTGSQDAKIDCGLAGTVMRFVPPVAALATGRIEFDGDAAARRRPMITTIDSLESLGVRVEYERKALPFAVVGTGKIPGGDLEIDASASSQFVSGLLLSAARFQSGLKLSHNGATLPSIPHIEMTLATLTGRGVSASQTAASSWRVEPGEIAGARVQIEPDLSNAGPFLAAALVTGGTVRIPNWPSETTQVGADFARLLGEMGAEVSLSQGTLTLTGTGTINGIDVDLSAAGELTPTIAAIAALASTPSRLTGIAHLRGHETDRIAALVAEINSLGGIATELEDGIAISPGNLSGGTWHSYEDHRMATAGAIIGLVIQGVVVDDIATTSKTLPDFVGMWEKMLGLR
;
A
#
# COMPACT_ATOMS: atom_id res chain seq x y z
N MET A 1 -19.35 -0.56 -12.94
CA MET A 1 -20.26 0.47 -12.45
C MET A 1 -19.52 1.19 -11.33
N PRO A 2 -19.61 2.51 -11.17
CA PRO A 2 -19.06 3.13 -9.97
C PRO A 2 -19.74 2.47 -8.77
N GLU A 3 -18.96 2.01 -7.80
CA GLU A 3 -19.47 1.51 -6.53
C GLU A 3 -20.29 2.66 -5.91
N THR A 4 -21.52 2.37 -5.48
CA THR A 4 -22.35 3.37 -4.80
C THR A 4 -21.65 3.74 -3.50
N SER A 5 -21.41 5.04 -3.28
CA SER A 5 -20.86 5.53 -2.02
C SER A 5 -21.71 5.06 -0.84
N VAL A 6 -21.07 4.59 0.22
CA VAL A 6 -21.72 4.08 1.43
C VAL A 6 -21.37 4.97 2.59
N SER A 7 -22.31 5.85 2.96
CA SER A 7 -22.16 6.68 4.15
C SER A 7 -22.17 5.83 5.42
N TYR A 8 -21.23 6.09 6.33
CA TYR A 8 -21.07 5.35 7.57
C TYR A 8 -21.04 6.29 8.78
N ALA A 9 -22.10 6.20 9.60
CA ALA A 9 -22.12 6.87 10.90
C ALA A 9 -21.19 6.11 11.85
N ALA A 10 -20.04 6.70 12.17
CA ALA A 10 -19.07 6.05 13.03
C ALA A 10 -19.62 5.87 14.44
N PRO A 11 -19.60 4.64 14.99
CA PRO A 11 -20.05 4.39 16.36
C PRO A 11 -19.05 4.96 17.36
N THR A 12 -19.54 5.48 18.49
CA THR A 12 -18.69 5.82 19.65
C THR A 12 -18.44 4.59 20.51
N SER A 13 -17.27 4.52 21.16
CA SER A 13 -16.89 3.45 22.09
C SER A 13 -16.19 4.01 23.32
N ALA A 14 -16.48 3.43 24.49
CA ALA A 14 -15.81 3.74 25.75
C ALA A 14 -14.73 2.72 26.14
N GLY A 15 -14.21 2.00 25.15
CA GLY A 15 -13.21 0.93 25.30
C GLY A 15 -13.78 -0.45 24.96
N PHE A 16 -12.87 -1.39 24.66
CA PHE A 16 -13.18 -2.77 24.30
C PHE A 16 -11.98 -3.67 24.62
N ASP A 17 -12.18 -4.98 24.59
CA ASP A 17 -11.12 -5.99 24.65
C ASP A 17 -11.38 -6.99 23.52
N ALA A 18 -10.53 -6.98 22.47
CA ALA A 18 -10.76 -7.78 21.28
C ALA A 18 -9.48 -8.35 20.68
N THR A 19 -9.65 -9.46 19.94
CA THR A 19 -8.63 -10.01 19.05
C THR A 19 -9.07 -9.81 17.60
N VAL A 20 -8.22 -9.21 16.78
CA VAL A 20 -8.47 -8.93 15.37
C VAL A 20 -7.46 -9.70 14.53
N ALA A 21 -7.93 -10.67 13.77
CA ALA A 21 -7.13 -11.37 12.77
C ALA A 21 -7.14 -10.54 11.47
N LEU A 22 -5.96 -10.16 11.00
CA LEU A 22 -5.81 -9.37 9.77
C LEU A 22 -5.68 -10.29 8.56
N PRO A 23 -6.20 -9.88 7.40
CA PRO A 23 -5.91 -10.56 6.14
C PRO A 23 -4.44 -10.33 5.74
N GLY A 24 -4.00 -11.08 4.73
CA GLY A 24 -2.65 -10.97 4.18
C GLY A 24 -2.30 -9.56 3.67
N SER A 25 -1.01 -9.26 3.67
CA SER A 25 -0.48 -7.98 3.19
C SER A 25 -0.73 -7.78 1.70
N LYS A 26 -1.39 -6.66 1.33
CA LYS A 26 -1.58 -6.28 -0.07
C LYS A 26 -0.25 -6.12 -0.80
N SER A 27 0.71 -5.47 -0.17
CA SER A 27 2.02 -5.17 -0.77
C SER A 27 2.83 -6.41 -1.04
N LEU A 28 2.82 -7.40 -0.14
CA LEU A 28 3.44 -8.70 -0.34
C LEU A 28 2.67 -9.53 -1.36
N THR A 29 1.34 -9.62 -1.24
CA THR A 29 0.51 -10.36 -2.19
C THR A 29 0.76 -9.92 -3.63
N ASN A 30 0.74 -8.61 -3.91
CA ASN A 30 0.97 -8.13 -5.28
C ASN A 30 2.38 -8.44 -5.81
N ARG A 31 3.41 -8.43 -4.96
CA ARG A 31 4.77 -8.82 -5.37
C ARG A 31 4.84 -10.30 -5.68
N GLU A 32 4.30 -11.11 -4.80
CA GLU A 32 4.30 -12.56 -4.96
C GLU A 32 3.44 -13.04 -6.14
N LEU A 33 2.34 -12.34 -6.47
CA LEU A 33 1.56 -12.59 -7.69
C LEU A 33 2.41 -12.36 -8.94
N VAL A 34 3.16 -11.24 -9.00
CA VAL A 34 4.05 -10.94 -10.13
C VAL A 34 5.18 -11.97 -10.24
N LEU A 35 5.87 -12.28 -9.12
CA LEU A 35 6.95 -13.26 -9.13
C LEU A 35 6.45 -14.66 -9.49
N SER A 36 5.28 -15.06 -8.99
CA SER A 36 4.68 -16.35 -9.32
C SER A 36 4.27 -16.45 -10.80
N ALA A 37 3.78 -15.35 -11.39
CA ALA A 37 3.45 -15.31 -12.82
C ALA A 37 4.71 -15.41 -13.71
N LEU A 38 5.87 -14.92 -13.24
CA LEU A 38 7.15 -14.94 -13.95
C LEU A 38 8.06 -16.14 -13.56
N ALA A 39 7.63 -16.98 -12.60
CA ALA A 39 8.41 -18.10 -12.12
C ALA A 39 8.65 -19.18 -13.20
N SER A 40 9.62 -20.06 -12.97
CA SER A 40 9.88 -21.24 -13.81
C SER A 40 8.94 -22.42 -13.50
N GLU A 41 8.37 -22.45 -12.30
CA GLU A 41 7.51 -23.51 -11.80
C GLU A 41 6.29 -22.92 -11.08
N PRO A 42 5.20 -23.72 -10.87
CA PRO A 42 4.04 -23.27 -10.11
C PRO A 42 4.37 -22.82 -8.68
N SER A 43 3.56 -21.91 -8.16
CA SER A 43 3.66 -21.40 -6.79
C SER A 43 2.33 -21.55 -6.04
N GLU A 44 2.39 -21.66 -4.72
CA GLU A 44 1.24 -21.61 -3.83
C GLU A 44 1.40 -20.41 -2.88
N LEU A 45 0.47 -19.45 -2.94
CA LEU A 45 0.38 -18.37 -1.99
C LEU A 45 -0.60 -18.73 -0.89
N VAL A 46 -0.14 -18.72 0.34
CA VAL A 46 -0.93 -19.08 1.53
C VAL A 46 -1.42 -17.78 2.18
N ASP A 47 -2.74 -17.70 2.44
CA ASP A 47 -3.43 -16.54 3.00
C ASP A 47 -3.17 -15.21 2.23
N PRO A 48 -3.18 -15.19 0.87
CA PRO A 48 -3.02 -13.95 0.13
C PRO A 48 -4.22 -13.02 0.35
N LEU A 49 -3.99 -11.72 0.30
CA LEU A 49 -5.12 -10.78 0.30
C LEU A 49 -5.90 -10.89 -1.02
N ILE A 50 -7.21 -11.09 -0.92
CA ILE A 50 -8.14 -10.98 -2.05
C ILE A 50 -8.98 -9.73 -1.89
N SER A 51 -8.53 -8.63 -2.48
CA SER A 51 -9.16 -7.31 -2.47
C SER A 51 -9.38 -6.78 -3.90
N ARG A 52 -9.94 -5.58 -4.06
CA ARG A 52 -10.07 -4.96 -5.38
C ARG A 52 -8.72 -4.88 -6.11
N ASP A 53 -7.69 -4.36 -5.44
CA ASP A 53 -6.36 -4.16 -6.04
C ASP A 53 -5.69 -5.47 -6.45
N THR A 54 -5.80 -6.52 -5.62
CA THR A 54 -5.19 -7.83 -5.92
C THR A 54 -5.96 -8.61 -7.00
N LYS A 55 -7.29 -8.46 -7.07
CA LYS A 55 -8.09 -8.99 -8.18
C LYS A 55 -7.68 -8.37 -9.52
N LEU A 56 -7.51 -7.04 -9.56
CA LEU A 56 -7.01 -6.35 -10.76
C LEU A 56 -5.60 -6.83 -11.17
N MET A 57 -4.74 -7.14 -10.20
CA MET A 57 -3.41 -7.73 -10.46
C MET A 57 -3.55 -9.13 -11.05
N ILE A 58 -4.38 -9.99 -10.47
CA ILE A 58 -4.65 -11.35 -10.97
C ILE A 58 -5.17 -11.27 -12.41
N GLU A 59 -6.23 -10.49 -12.66
CA GLU A 59 -6.81 -10.32 -14.00
C GLU A 59 -5.79 -9.80 -15.03
N ALA A 60 -4.91 -8.87 -14.62
CA ALA A 60 -3.86 -8.38 -15.49
C ALA A 60 -2.85 -9.48 -15.86
N LEU A 61 -2.41 -10.27 -14.88
CA LEU A 61 -1.45 -11.34 -15.09
C LEU A 61 -2.06 -12.52 -15.85
N GLU A 62 -3.36 -12.82 -15.67
CA GLU A 62 -4.08 -13.81 -16.49
C GLU A 62 -4.12 -13.42 -17.98
N LYS A 63 -4.38 -12.14 -18.26
CA LYS A 63 -4.34 -11.63 -19.63
C LYS A 63 -2.93 -11.70 -20.25
N LEU A 64 -1.90 -11.74 -19.41
CA LEU A 64 -0.52 -11.95 -19.80
C LEU A 64 -0.09 -13.41 -19.81
N GLY A 65 -1.00 -14.36 -19.51
CA GLY A 65 -0.81 -15.80 -19.72
C GLY A 65 -0.62 -16.65 -18.47
N ALA A 66 -0.53 -16.07 -17.27
CA ALA A 66 -0.53 -16.82 -16.03
C ALA A 66 -1.92 -17.41 -15.75
N ARG A 67 -2.01 -18.42 -14.87
CA ARG A 67 -3.29 -18.99 -14.41
C ARG A 67 -3.34 -18.98 -12.90
N PHE A 68 -4.52 -18.69 -12.37
CA PHE A 68 -4.76 -18.59 -10.94
C PHE A 68 -5.94 -19.46 -10.55
N GLU A 69 -5.76 -20.33 -9.54
CA GLU A 69 -6.78 -21.26 -9.07
C GLU A 69 -6.88 -21.18 -7.55
N ASN A 70 -8.10 -20.96 -7.02
CA ASN A 70 -8.33 -20.97 -5.58
C ASN A 70 -8.23 -22.40 -5.03
N SER A 71 -7.52 -22.57 -3.93
CA SER A 71 -7.38 -23.83 -3.19
C SER A 71 -7.66 -23.57 -1.70
N GLY A 72 -8.94 -23.51 -1.33
CA GLY A 72 -9.37 -23.05 0.00
C GLY A 72 -9.03 -21.55 0.15
N ASP A 73 -8.29 -21.22 1.22
CA ASP A 73 -7.80 -19.86 1.48
C ASP A 73 -6.48 -19.56 0.74
N ASN A 74 -5.93 -20.54 0.00
CA ASN A 74 -4.69 -20.41 -0.75
C ASN A 74 -4.98 -20.09 -2.23
N LEU A 75 -3.96 -19.58 -2.94
CA LEU A 75 -3.98 -19.32 -4.36
C LEU A 75 -2.85 -20.09 -5.06
N LEU A 76 -3.21 -21.00 -5.95
CA LEU A 76 -2.25 -21.68 -6.82
C LEU A 76 -2.02 -20.84 -8.06
N VAL A 77 -0.76 -20.65 -8.43
CA VAL A 77 -0.36 -19.84 -9.58
C VAL A 77 0.48 -20.70 -10.52
N THR A 78 -0.02 -20.91 -11.75
CA THR A 78 0.76 -21.50 -12.83
C THR A 78 1.36 -20.35 -13.66
N PRO A 79 2.71 -20.26 -13.76
CA PRO A 79 3.36 -19.19 -14.48
C PRO A 79 3.06 -19.25 -15.98
N GLY A 80 3.16 -18.09 -16.65
CA GLY A 80 2.99 -17.99 -18.08
C GLY A 80 3.15 -16.57 -18.60
N THR A 81 3.72 -16.48 -19.81
CA THR A 81 3.78 -15.22 -20.58
C THR A 81 3.02 -15.41 -21.88
N GLY A 82 1.95 -14.64 -22.06
CA GLY A 82 1.06 -14.74 -23.22
C GLY A 82 1.64 -14.14 -24.50
N SER A 83 1.00 -14.48 -25.62
CA SER A 83 1.34 -13.99 -26.95
C SER A 83 0.08 -13.49 -27.65
N GLN A 84 -0.52 -12.41 -27.17
CA GLN A 84 -1.71 -11.79 -27.75
C GLN A 84 -1.87 -10.34 -27.31
N ASP A 85 -2.63 -9.59 -28.09
CA ASP A 85 -3.07 -8.26 -27.67
C ASP A 85 -4.01 -8.35 -26.47
N ALA A 86 -3.86 -7.43 -25.52
CA ALA A 86 -4.66 -7.41 -24.31
C ALA A 86 -4.99 -5.98 -23.88
N LYS A 87 -6.07 -5.86 -23.08
CA LYS A 87 -6.42 -4.63 -22.37
C LYS A 87 -6.43 -4.88 -20.87
N ILE A 88 -5.62 -4.11 -20.15
CA ILE A 88 -5.47 -4.19 -18.71
C ILE A 88 -6.20 -3.00 -18.09
N ASP A 89 -7.15 -3.29 -17.22
CA ASP A 89 -7.76 -2.32 -16.35
C ASP A 89 -6.92 -2.22 -15.06
N CYS A 90 -6.35 -1.05 -14.82
CA CYS A 90 -5.60 -0.77 -13.59
C CYS A 90 -6.52 -0.35 -12.44
N GLY A 91 -7.79 -0.02 -12.71
CA GLY A 91 -8.65 0.65 -11.73
C GLY A 91 -7.93 1.85 -11.13
N LEU A 92 -7.78 1.87 -9.80
CA LEU A 92 -6.93 2.82 -9.06
C LEU A 92 -5.72 2.12 -8.38
N ALA A 93 -5.40 0.88 -8.80
CA ALA A 93 -4.34 0.07 -8.20
C ALA A 93 -2.95 0.53 -8.63
N GLY A 94 -2.25 1.26 -7.76
CA GLY A 94 -0.90 1.77 -8.03
C GLY A 94 0.11 0.67 -8.36
N THR A 95 0.00 -0.51 -7.78
CA THR A 95 0.85 -1.67 -8.04
C THR A 95 0.61 -2.22 -9.45
N VAL A 96 -0.63 -2.35 -9.91
CA VAL A 96 -0.93 -2.76 -11.28
C VAL A 96 -0.32 -1.78 -12.28
N MET A 97 -0.55 -0.47 -12.06
CA MET A 97 -0.02 0.60 -12.92
C MET A 97 1.51 0.53 -13.09
N ARG A 98 2.28 0.12 -12.07
CA ARG A 98 3.76 0.19 -12.08
C ARG A 98 4.43 -1.17 -12.21
N PHE A 99 3.82 -2.26 -11.71
CA PHE A 99 4.44 -3.59 -11.72
C PHE A 99 4.15 -4.36 -13.01
N VAL A 100 2.95 -4.17 -13.59
CA VAL A 100 2.54 -4.94 -14.77
C VAL A 100 3.15 -4.47 -16.10
N PRO A 101 3.42 -3.17 -16.35
CA PRO A 101 4.00 -2.74 -17.62
C PRO A 101 5.36 -3.41 -17.98
N PRO A 102 6.32 -3.60 -17.03
CA PRO A 102 7.52 -4.38 -17.32
C PRO A 102 7.23 -5.87 -17.61
N VAL A 103 6.23 -6.47 -16.97
CA VAL A 103 5.77 -7.85 -17.27
C VAL A 103 5.17 -7.91 -18.67
N ALA A 104 4.35 -6.93 -19.04
CA ALA A 104 3.75 -6.83 -20.37
C ALA A 104 4.80 -6.73 -21.48
N ALA A 105 5.93 -6.07 -21.23
CA ALA A 105 7.04 -5.99 -22.19
C ALA A 105 7.74 -7.34 -22.41
N LEU A 106 7.66 -8.27 -21.45
CA LEU A 106 8.13 -9.66 -21.57
C LEU A 106 7.13 -10.60 -22.28
N ALA A 107 5.88 -10.16 -22.45
CA ALA A 107 4.92 -10.84 -23.32
C ALA A 107 5.14 -10.41 -24.77
N THR A 108 4.38 -10.99 -25.71
CA THR A 108 4.35 -10.55 -27.12
C THR A 108 2.97 -10.03 -27.46
N GLY A 109 2.91 -8.89 -28.16
CA GLY A 109 1.66 -8.23 -28.54
C GLY A 109 1.54 -6.79 -28.05
N ARG A 110 0.42 -6.15 -28.38
CA ARG A 110 0.09 -4.80 -27.94
C ARG A 110 -0.79 -4.84 -26.70
N ILE A 111 -0.25 -4.45 -25.56
CA ILE A 111 -0.93 -4.47 -24.26
C ILE A 111 -1.30 -3.04 -23.87
N GLU A 112 -2.60 -2.75 -23.86
CA GLU A 112 -3.17 -1.44 -23.51
C GLU A 112 -3.47 -1.37 -22.02
N PHE A 113 -3.10 -0.26 -21.38
CA PHE A 113 -3.34 0.04 -19.98
C PHE A 113 -4.26 1.23 -19.85
N ASP A 114 -5.31 1.10 -19.06
CA ASP A 114 -6.22 2.19 -18.68
C ASP A 114 -6.71 1.97 -17.23
N GLY A 115 -7.51 2.90 -16.71
CA GLY A 115 -8.03 2.80 -15.34
C GLY A 115 -9.01 3.92 -15.01
N ASP A 116 -9.34 4.03 -13.74
CA ASP A 116 -10.27 5.02 -13.21
C ASP A 116 -9.82 6.45 -13.53
N ALA A 117 -10.75 7.40 -13.51
CA ALA A 117 -10.45 8.81 -13.78
C ALA A 117 -9.36 9.38 -12.84
N ALA A 118 -9.33 8.94 -11.57
CA ALA A 118 -8.28 9.30 -10.62
C ALA A 118 -6.92 8.68 -10.99
N ALA A 119 -6.91 7.42 -11.50
CA ALA A 119 -5.68 6.77 -11.94
C ALA A 119 -5.02 7.49 -13.13
N ARG A 120 -5.82 8.03 -14.04
CA ARG A 120 -5.32 8.81 -15.19
C ARG A 120 -4.61 10.11 -14.82
N ARG A 121 -4.76 10.60 -13.58
CA ARG A 121 -4.06 11.77 -13.05
C ARG A 121 -2.73 11.41 -12.37
N ARG A 122 -2.51 10.14 -12.03
CA ARG A 122 -1.31 9.68 -11.32
C ARG A 122 -0.11 9.62 -12.28
N PRO A 123 1.10 9.98 -11.83
CA PRO A 123 2.28 10.01 -12.68
C PRO A 123 2.67 8.61 -13.19
N MET A 124 2.91 8.50 -14.51
CA MET A 124 3.41 7.30 -15.18
C MET A 124 4.67 7.58 -16.00
N ILE A 125 5.12 8.82 -16.04
CA ILE A 125 6.27 9.25 -16.84
C ILE A 125 7.51 8.40 -16.57
N THR A 126 7.85 8.16 -15.30
CA THR A 126 9.03 7.37 -14.93
C THR A 126 8.94 5.93 -15.43
N THR A 127 7.76 5.28 -15.34
CA THR A 127 7.56 3.91 -15.87
C THR A 127 7.72 3.88 -17.39
N ILE A 128 7.11 4.84 -18.10
CA ILE A 128 7.14 4.90 -19.57
C ILE A 128 8.58 5.18 -20.03
N ASP A 129 9.24 6.19 -19.49
CA ASP A 129 10.62 6.54 -19.85
C ASP A 129 11.60 5.40 -19.56
N SER A 130 11.40 4.67 -18.46
CA SER A 130 12.21 3.50 -18.12
C SER A 130 12.08 2.41 -19.17
N LEU A 131 10.86 2.09 -19.60
CA LEU A 131 10.63 1.07 -20.63
C LEU A 131 11.21 1.50 -21.97
N GLU A 132 11.03 2.75 -22.38
CA GLU A 132 11.61 3.29 -23.62
C GLU A 132 13.15 3.24 -23.56
N SER A 133 13.76 3.60 -22.43
CA SER A 133 15.22 3.54 -22.22
C SER A 133 15.76 2.11 -22.28
N LEU A 134 14.95 1.12 -21.90
CA LEU A 134 15.26 -0.30 -22.03
C LEU A 134 14.94 -0.87 -23.41
N GLY A 135 14.59 -0.03 -24.38
CA GLY A 135 14.32 -0.43 -25.77
C GLY A 135 12.92 -0.99 -26.02
N VAL A 136 11.99 -0.80 -25.10
CA VAL A 136 10.59 -1.21 -25.25
C VAL A 136 9.80 -0.09 -25.94
N ARG A 137 9.04 -0.42 -26.98
CA ARG A 137 8.14 0.55 -27.61
C ARG A 137 6.91 0.78 -26.73
N VAL A 138 6.63 2.05 -26.40
CA VAL A 138 5.43 2.48 -25.68
C VAL A 138 4.66 3.48 -26.53
N GLU A 139 3.34 3.31 -26.62
CA GLU A 139 2.43 4.16 -27.38
C GLU A 139 1.55 4.94 -26.41
N TYR A 140 1.53 6.27 -26.52
CA TYR A 140 0.75 7.17 -25.64
C TYR A 140 0.46 8.50 -26.34
N GLU A 141 -0.63 9.15 -25.93
CA GLU A 141 -0.87 10.57 -26.26
C GLU A 141 -0.14 11.49 -25.27
N ARG A 142 -0.10 11.07 -24.00
CA ARG A 142 0.63 11.72 -22.90
C ARG A 142 1.25 10.63 -22.02
N LYS A 143 2.32 10.94 -21.29
CA LYS A 143 2.98 9.99 -20.37
C LYS A 143 2.17 9.74 -19.10
N ALA A 144 0.94 9.26 -19.28
CA ALA A 144 -0.05 8.88 -18.27
C ALA A 144 -0.98 7.82 -18.89
N LEU A 145 -1.88 7.25 -18.09
CA LEU A 145 -2.97 6.41 -18.61
C LEU A 145 -3.91 7.24 -19.53
N PRO A 146 -4.44 6.68 -20.64
CA PRO A 146 -4.09 5.37 -21.17
C PRO A 146 -2.78 5.39 -21.97
N PHE A 147 -2.08 4.24 -22.01
CA PHE A 147 -0.93 4.00 -22.88
C PHE A 147 -0.88 2.50 -23.26
N ALA A 148 -0.05 2.14 -24.24
CA ALA A 148 0.14 0.75 -24.61
C ALA A 148 1.63 0.37 -24.65
N VAL A 149 1.95 -0.82 -24.14
CA VAL A 149 3.27 -1.45 -24.25
C VAL A 149 3.23 -2.43 -25.43
N VAL A 150 4.20 -2.32 -26.34
CA VAL A 150 4.38 -3.28 -27.42
C VAL A 150 5.46 -4.27 -27.03
N GLY A 151 5.02 -5.39 -26.45
CA GLY A 151 5.90 -6.44 -25.96
C GLY A 151 6.50 -7.26 -27.12
N THR A 152 7.76 -7.65 -26.97
CA THR A 152 8.52 -8.45 -27.95
C THR A 152 9.01 -9.78 -27.38
N GLY A 153 8.59 -10.12 -26.14
CA GLY A 153 9.01 -11.33 -25.44
C GLY A 153 10.37 -11.20 -24.75
N LYS A 154 11.03 -10.05 -24.82
CA LYS A 154 12.36 -9.83 -24.24
C LYS A 154 12.62 -8.35 -23.96
N ILE A 155 13.40 -8.10 -22.93
CA ILE A 155 13.94 -6.80 -22.56
C ILE A 155 15.47 -6.97 -22.44
N PRO A 156 16.29 -6.12 -23.09
CA PRO A 156 17.74 -6.21 -22.99
C PRO A 156 18.26 -6.12 -21.56
N GLY A 157 17.71 -5.22 -20.75
CA GLY A 157 18.22 -4.91 -19.43
C GLY A 157 19.49 -4.05 -19.48
N GLY A 158 20.29 -4.09 -18.40
CA GLY A 158 21.54 -3.33 -18.27
C GLY A 158 21.45 -2.21 -17.25
N ASP A 159 22.15 -1.10 -17.46
CA ASP A 159 22.17 0.04 -16.53
C ASP A 159 21.03 1.00 -16.87
N LEU A 160 20.29 1.42 -15.84
CA LEU A 160 19.18 2.37 -15.96
C LEU A 160 19.22 3.37 -14.82
N GLU A 161 19.00 4.63 -15.13
CA GLU A 161 18.90 5.70 -14.16
C GLU A 161 17.51 6.35 -14.25
N ILE A 162 16.86 6.54 -13.07
CA ILE A 162 15.49 7.08 -13.01
C ILE A 162 15.33 8.08 -11.88
N ASP A 163 14.39 9.00 -12.03
CA ASP A 163 13.87 9.79 -10.90
C ASP A 163 12.61 9.11 -10.34
N ALA A 164 12.77 8.52 -9.15
CA ALA A 164 11.68 7.86 -8.40
C ALA A 164 11.19 8.70 -7.21
N SER A 165 11.46 10.02 -7.20
CA SER A 165 11.05 10.92 -6.10
C SER A 165 9.55 10.93 -5.84
N ALA A 166 8.74 10.65 -6.85
CA ALA A 166 7.29 10.59 -6.71
C ALA A 166 6.78 9.27 -6.11
N SER A 167 7.53 8.16 -6.22
CA SER A 167 7.11 6.85 -5.69
C SER A 167 8.19 5.78 -5.80
N SER A 168 8.45 5.06 -4.71
CA SER A 168 9.29 3.84 -4.69
C SER A 168 8.73 2.70 -5.56
N GLN A 169 7.45 2.76 -5.94
CA GLN A 169 6.84 1.75 -6.81
C GLN A 169 7.46 1.72 -8.21
N PHE A 170 8.05 2.83 -8.69
CA PHE A 170 8.79 2.85 -9.95
C PHE A 170 10.03 1.96 -9.89
N VAL A 171 10.76 2.00 -8.78
CA VAL A 171 11.90 1.11 -8.52
C VAL A 171 11.41 -0.34 -8.39
N SER A 172 10.46 -0.59 -7.49
CA SER A 172 9.96 -1.94 -7.22
C SER A 172 9.40 -2.63 -8.47
N GLY A 173 8.64 -1.91 -9.32
CA GLY A 173 8.05 -2.47 -10.53
C GLY A 173 9.08 -2.95 -11.54
N LEU A 174 10.19 -2.22 -11.70
CA LEU A 174 11.28 -2.63 -12.58
C LEU A 174 12.07 -3.82 -12.01
N LEU A 175 12.39 -3.78 -10.70
CA LEU A 175 13.16 -4.83 -10.04
C LEU A 175 12.44 -6.18 -10.06
N LEU A 176 11.11 -6.22 -9.85
CA LEU A 176 10.31 -7.46 -9.83
C LEU A 176 10.44 -8.28 -11.14
N SER A 177 10.58 -7.61 -12.27
CA SER A 177 10.69 -8.27 -13.58
C SER A 177 12.15 -8.44 -14.04
N ALA A 178 13.10 -7.80 -13.36
CA ALA A 178 14.48 -7.63 -13.85
C ALA A 178 15.26 -8.93 -14.00
N ALA A 179 14.96 -9.98 -13.21
CA ALA A 179 15.56 -11.29 -13.37
C ALA A 179 15.27 -11.92 -14.75
N ARG A 180 14.17 -11.52 -15.39
CA ARG A 180 13.77 -11.97 -16.73
C ARG A 180 14.33 -11.10 -17.85
N PHE A 181 15.07 -10.03 -17.55
CA PHE A 181 15.79 -9.25 -18.56
C PHE A 181 17.08 -9.94 -18.96
N GLN A 182 17.49 -9.80 -20.23
CA GLN A 182 18.63 -10.55 -20.78
C GLN A 182 19.96 -10.31 -20.02
N SER A 183 20.17 -9.08 -19.54
CA SER A 183 21.35 -8.67 -18.75
C SER A 183 21.02 -8.33 -17.30
N GLY A 184 19.82 -8.72 -16.81
CA GLY A 184 19.33 -8.22 -15.54
C GLY A 184 19.14 -6.71 -15.54
N LEU A 185 19.23 -6.07 -14.38
CA LEU A 185 19.08 -4.62 -14.26
C LEU A 185 19.97 -4.08 -13.16
N LYS A 186 20.77 -3.06 -13.48
CA LYS A 186 21.37 -2.17 -12.47
C LYS A 186 20.59 -0.85 -12.52
N LEU A 187 19.85 -0.59 -11.46
CA LEU A 187 18.96 0.56 -11.35
C LEU A 187 19.53 1.56 -10.37
N SER A 188 19.60 2.82 -10.76
CA SER A 188 20.04 3.93 -9.89
C SER A 188 18.97 5.02 -9.87
N HIS A 189 18.74 5.58 -8.68
CA HIS A 189 17.86 6.74 -8.50
C HIS A 189 18.69 8.01 -8.46
N ASN A 190 18.33 9.02 -9.27
CA ASN A 190 19.02 10.30 -9.41
C ASN A 190 18.21 11.52 -8.91
N GLY A 191 16.99 11.28 -8.39
CA GLY A 191 16.16 12.35 -7.82
C GLY A 191 16.66 12.84 -6.46
N ALA A 192 16.06 13.91 -5.96
CA ALA A 192 16.46 14.54 -4.70
C ALA A 192 16.06 13.73 -3.46
N THR A 193 14.94 13.03 -3.51
CA THR A 193 14.37 12.25 -2.38
C THR A 193 13.84 10.92 -2.89
N LEU A 194 13.92 9.88 -2.07
CA LEU A 194 13.34 8.58 -2.37
C LEU A 194 12.42 8.18 -1.20
N PRO A 195 11.09 8.26 -1.35
CA PRO A 195 10.18 7.92 -0.30
C PRO A 195 10.03 6.41 -0.15
N SER A 196 9.63 5.95 1.03
CA SER A 196 9.20 4.57 1.29
C SER A 196 10.23 3.51 0.88
N ILE A 197 11.49 3.70 1.23
CA ILE A 197 12.60 2.76 0.99
C ILE A 197 12.25 1.33 1.45
N PRO A 198 11.59 1.09 2.59
CA PRO A 198 11.20 -0.27 3.01
C PRO A 198 10.40 -1.06 1.97
N HIS A 199 9.64 -0.40 1.09
CA HIS A 199 8.97 -1.11 -0.01
C HIS A 199 9.93 -1.62 -1.08
N ILE A 200 11.10 -1.00 -1.25
CA ILE A 200 12.16 -1.51 -2.13
C ILE A 200 12.87 -2.68 -1.44
N GLU A 201 13.15 -2.56 -0.15
CA GLU A 201 13.71 -3.64 0.67
C GLU A 201 12.79 -4.87 0.66
N MET A 202 11.47 -4.67 0.80
CA MET A 202 10.47 -5.72 0.62
C MET A 202 10.58 -6.40 -0.75
N THR A 203 10.81 -5.63 -1.81
CA THR A 203 10.98 -6.18 -3.17
C THR A 203 12.27 -7.00 -3.28
N LEU A 204 13.37 -6.53 -2.73
CA LEU A 204 14.63 -7.30 -2.71
C LEU A 204 14.48 -8.58 -1.89
N ALA A 205 13.83 -8.52 -0.73
CA ALA A 205 13.58 -9.68 0.11
C ALA A 205 12.70 -10.74 -0.60
N THR A 206 11.62 -10.33 -1.28
CA THR A 206 10.78 -11.25 -2.05
C THR A 206 11.55 -11.88 -3.23
N LEU A 207 12.34 -11.10 -3.97
CA LEU A 207 13.21 -11.63 -5.03
C LEU A 207 14.21 -12.65 -4.50
N THR A 208 14.90 -12.31 -3.41
CA THR A 208 15.90 -13.19 -2.77
C THR A 208 15.25 -14.48 -2.26
N GLY A 209 14.06 -14.39 -1.67
CA GLY A 209 13.26 -15.55 -1.23
C GLY A 209 12.83 -16.47 -2.38
N ARG A 210 12.85 -15.97 -3.63
CA ARG A 210 12.60 -16.73 -4.86
C ARG A 210 13.87 -17.16 -5.59
N GLY A 211 15.03 -17.12 -4.90
CA GLY A 211 16.34 -17.55 -5.43
C GLY A 211 16.98 -16.57 -6.41
N VAL A 212 16.44 -15.37 -6.57
CA VAL A 212 17.00 -14.33 -7.44
C VAL A 212 18.14 -13.62 -6.72
N SER A 213 19.28 -13.44 -7.39
CA SER A 213 20.37 -12.59 -6.89
C SER A 213 19.97 -11.11 -7.04
N ALA A 214 19.54 -10.53 -5.93
CA ALA A 214 19.10 -9.14 -5.87
C ALA A 214 19.68 -8.45 -4.64
N SER A 215 20.24 -7.23 -4.80
CA SER A 215 20.87 -6.50 -3.71
C SER A 215 20.86 -5.00 -3.93
N GLN A 216 20.97 -4.25 -2.82
CA GLN A 216 21.31 -2.84 -2.87
C GLN A 216 22.83 -2.70 -3.00
N THR A 217 23.29 -1.95 -4.01
CA THR A 217 24.72 -1.78 -4.31
C THR A 217 25.29 -0.45 -3.82
N ALA A 218 24.42 0.55 -3.64
CA ALA A 218 24.72 1.84 -3.02
C ALA A 218 23.43 2.43 -2.42
N ALA A 219 23.51 3.55 -1.72
CA ALA A 219 22.38 4.18 -1.02
C ALA A 219 21.10 4.33 -1.89
N SER A 220 21.28 4.57 -3.18
CA SER A 220 20.18 4.74 -4.14
C SER A 220 20.38 3.90 -5.42
N SER A 221 21.00 2.72 -5.28
CA SER A 221 21.27 1.85 -6.42
C SER A 221 21.06 0.38 -6.05
N TRP A 222 20.51 -0.36 -6.98
CA TRP A 222 20.15 -1.77 -6.81
C TRP A 222 20.60 -2.58 -8.04
N ARG A 223 20.89 -3.85 -7.81
CA ARG A 223 21.23 -4.80 -8.85
C ARG A 223 20.35 -6.03 -8.73
N VAL A 224 19.78 -6.47 -9.84
CA VAL A 224 19.15 -7.78 -10.01
C VAL A 224 19.84 -8.48 -11.16
N GLU A 225 20.42 -9.64 -10.86
CA GLU A 225 21.07 -10.46 -11.88
C GLU A 225 20.03 -11.20 -12.74
N PRO A 226 20.33 -11.48 -14.02
CA PRO A 226 19.44 -12.31 -14.84
C PRO A 226 19.43 -13.74 -14.29
N GLY A 227 18.25 -14.38 -14.29
CA GLY A 227 18.11 -15.72 -13.77
C GLY A 227 16.68 -16.20 -13.69
N GLU A 228 16.52 -17.41 -13.19
CA GLU A 228 15.21 -18.00 -12.93
C GLU A 228 14.63 -17.45 -11.64
N ILE A 229 13.31 -17.29 -11.62
CA ILE A 229 12.51 -17.03 -10.42
C ILE A 229 11.91 -18.39 -10.03
N ALA A 230 12.28 -18.91 -8.87
CA ALA A 230 11.80 -20.21 -8.40
C ALA A 230 10.30 -20.18 -8.09
N GLY A 231 9.58 -21.26 -8.42
CA GLY A 231 8.28 -21.55 -7.84
C GLY A 231 8.43 -21.83 -6.34
N ALA A 232 7.45 -21.42 -5.52
CA ALA A 232 7.52 -21.60 -4.08
C ALA A 232 6.14 -21.65 -3.43
N ARG A 233 6.11 -22.23 -2.21
CA ARG A 233 5.01 -22.08 -1.27
C ARG A 233 5.35 -20.93 -0.33
N VAL A 234 4.56 -19.84 -0.40
CA VAL A 234 4.84 -18.60 0.34
C VAL A 234 3.69 -18.27 1.28
N GLN A 235 3.99 -18.19 2.58
CA GLN A 235 3.05 -17.66 3.57
C GLN A 235 3.06 -16.14 3.48
N ILE A 236 1.90 -15.53 3.19
CA ILE A 236 1.77 -14.07 3.20
C ILE A 236 1.58 -13.59 4.64
N GLU A 237 2.42 -12.66 5.08
CA GLU A 237 2.28 -12.01 6.38
C GLU A 237 0.96 -11.22 6.48
N PRO A 238 0.37 -11.05 7.68
CA PRO A 238 -0.74 -10.14 7.89
C PRO A 238 -0.41 -8.71 7.42
N ASP A 239 -1.42 -7.96 6.96
CA ASP A 239 -1.21 -6.57 6.54
C ASP A 239 -1.07 -5.64 7.75
N LEU A 240 0.15 -5.30 8.11
CA LEU A 240 0.45 -4.49 9.27
C LEU A 240 0.04 -3.01 9.08
N SER A 241 -0.05 -2.54 7.84
CA SER A 241 -0.58 -1.19 7.57
C SER A 241 -2.08 -1.11 7.84
N ASN A 242 -2.82 -2.21 7.57
CA ASN A 242 -4.23 -2.33 7.90
C ASN A 242 -4.48 -2.62 9.40
N ALA A 243 -3.44 -2.97 10.19
CA ALA A 243 -3.53 -3.02 11.64
C ALA A 243 -3.80 -1.63 12.25
N GLY A 244 -3.29 -0.57 11.61
CA GLY A 244 -3.29 0.79 12.13
C GLY A 244 -4.62 1.26 12.70
N PRO A 245 -5.74 1.19 11.98
CA PRO A 245 -7.05 1.60 12.50
C PRO A 245 -7.46 0.86 13.78
N PHE A 246 -7.24 -0.45 13.85
CA PHE A 246 -7.61 -1.28 15.01
C PHE A 246 -6.73 -0.98 16.23
N LEU A 247 -5.42 -0.78 16.01
CA LEU A 247 -4.48 -0.36 17.05
C LEU A 247 -4.82 1.06 17.55
N ALA A 248 -5.12 1.98 16.63
CA ALA A 248 -5.56 3.33 16.94
C ALA A 248 -6.85 3.33 17.78
N ALA A 249 -7.81 2.48 17.42
CA ALA A 249 -9.06 2.34 18.17
C ALA A 249 -8.82 2.02 19.63
N ALA A 250 -7.91 1.08 19.95
CA ALA A 250 -7.57 0.75 21.33
C ALA A 250 -6.95 1.96 22.05
N LEU A 251 -6.01 2.67 21.41
CA LEU A 251 -5.39 3.85 22.02
C LEU A 251 -6.41 4.95 22.33
N VAL A 252 -7.27 5.31 21.36
CA VAL A 252 -8.18 6.46 21.51
C VAL A 252 -9.37 6.21 22.43
N THR A 253 -9.75 4.93 22.63
CA THR A 253 -10.88 4.56 23.52
C THR A 253 -10.45 4.06 24.89
N GLY A 254 -9.15 3.85 25.14
CA GLY A 254 -8.67 3.18 26.35
C GLY A 254 -8.94 1.67 26.35
N GLY A 255 -9.18 1.07 25.19
CA GLY A 255 -9.42 -0.36 25.02
C GLY A 255 -8.15 -1.19 24.86
N THR A 256 -8.32 -2.49 24.64
CA THR A 256 -7.23 -3.43 24.34
C THR A 256 -7.50 -4.16 23.04
N VAL A 257 -6.52 -4.19 22.15
CA VAL A 257 -6.56 -5.01 20.93
C VAL A 257 -5.38 -5.96 20.86
N ARG A 258 -5.63 -7.17 20.37
CA ARG A 258 -4.61 -8.20 20.08
C ARG A 258 -4.62 -8.53 18.62
N ILE A 259 -3.44 -8.46 17.99
CA ILE A 259 -3.24 -8.84 16.58
C ILE A 259 -2.36 -10.10 16.56
N PRO A 260 -2.92 -11.28 16.27
CA PRO A 260 -2.16 -12.51 16.16
C PRO A 260 -1.33 -12.54 14.86
N ASN A 261 -0.37 -13.47 14.81
CA ASN A 261 0.55 -13.66 13.68
C ASN A 261 1.38 -12.42 13.34
N TRP A 262 1.64 -11.56 14.33
CA TRP A 262 2.53 -10.42 14.15
C TRP A 262 3.97 -10.93 13.96
N PRO A 263 4.62 -10.62 12.82
CA PRO A 263 5.97 -11.11 12.54
C PRO A 263 7.00 -10.48 13.50
N SER A 264 7.99 -11.26 13.90
CA SER A 264 9.11 -10.77 14.71
C SER A 264 10.10 -9.93 13.90
N GLU A 265 10.21 -10.23 12.62
CA GLU A 265 11.02 -9.51 11.63
C GLU A 265 10.18 -9.34 10.37
N THR A 266 10.16 -8.13 9.79
CA THR A 266 9.38 -7.82 8.60
C THR A 266 9.91 -6.58 7.89
N THR A 267 9.68 -6.50 6.60
CA THR A 267 9.90 -5.29 5.79
C THR A 267 8.67 -4.39 5.72
N GLN A 268 7.58 -4.76 6.36
CA GLN A 268 6.35 -3.96 6.38
C GLN A 268 6.49 -2.77 7.33
N VAL A 269 6.38 -1.55 6.82
CA VAL A 269 6.45 -0.32 7.64
C VAL A 269 5.33 -0.21 8.67
N GLY A 270 4.24 -0.97 8.50
CA GLY A 270 3.16 -1.06 9.50
C GLY A 270 3.62 -1.58 10.86
N ALA A 271 4.77 -2.28 10.93
CA ALA A 271 5.36 -2.68 12.20
C ALA A 271 5.72 -1.48 13.10
N ASP A 272 6.00 -0.31 12.52
CA ASP A 272 6.30 0.92 13.25
C ASP A 272 5.13 1.44 14.09
N PHE A 273 3.89 1.00 13.83
CA PHE A 273 2.77 1.34 14.69
C PHE A 273 3.01 0.97 16.15
N ALA A 274 3.68 -0.16 16.42
CA ALA A 274 4.00 -0.57 17.78
C ALA A 274 4.80 0.50 18.53
N ARG A 275 5.83 1.08 17.90
CA ARG A 275 6.65 2.15 18.43
C ARG A 275 5.89 3.48 18.48
N LEU A 276 5.32 3.90 17.35
CA LEU A 276 4.65 5.20 17.23
C LEU A 276 3.49 5.35 18.21
N LEU A 277 2.64 4.33 18.33
CA LEU A 277 1.52 4.37 19.26
C LEU A 277 1.96 4.24 20.72
N GLY A 278 3.07 3.56 20.99
CA GLY A 278 3.71 3.57 22.31
C GLY A 278 4.17 4.98 22.71
N GLU A 279 4.83 5.72 21.81
CA GLU A 279 5.22 7.12 22.02
C GLU A 279 4.00 8.04 22.21
N MET A 280 2.88 7.74 21.55
CA MET A 280 1.62 8.46 21.69
C MET A 280 0.80 8.06 22.94
N GLY A 281 1.29 7.14 23.77
CA GLY A 281 0.72 6.83 25.09
C GLY A 281 0.08 5.45 25.25
N ALA A 282 0.22 4.55 24.28
CA ALA A 282 -0.24 3.17 24.43
C ALA A 282 0.76 2.31 25.21
N GLU A 283 0.27 1.31 25.94
CA GLU A 283 1.07 0.18 26.38
C GLU A 283 1.11 -0.88 25.27
N VAL A 284 2.32 -1.27 24.84
CA VAL A 284 2.52 -2.18 23.72
C VAL A 284 3.38 -3.35 24.16
N SER A 285 2.97 -4.56 23.82
CA SER A 285 3.75 -5.78 24.04
C SER A 285 3.62 -6.75 22.88
N LEU A 286 4.73 -7.44 22.55
CA LEU A 286 4.75 -8.53 21.58
C LEU A 286 5.15 -9.81 22.29
N SER A 287 4.27 -10.80 22.29
CA SER A 287 4.50 -12.09 22.92
C SER A 287 3.92 -13.22 22.08
N GLN A 288 4.70 -14.24 21.85
CA GLN A 288 4.29 -15.45 21.10
C GLN A 288 3.64 -15.13 19.73
N GLY A 289 4.19 -14.13 19.01
CA GLY A 289 3.65 -13.70 17.72
C GLY A 289 2.32 -12.95 17.80
N THR A 290 1.93 -12.46 18.99
CA THR A 290 0.75 -11.62 19.15
C THR A 290 1.17 -10.24 19.63
N LEU A 291 0.84 -9.20 18.86
CA LEU A 291 0.96 -7.81 19.29
C LEU A 291 -0.27 -7.44 20.14
N THR A 292 -0.06 -6.99 21.34
CA THR A 292 -1.11 -6.45 22.22
C THR A 292 -0.87 -4.96 22.42
N LEU A 293 -1.90 -4.14 22.19
CA LEU A 293 -1.89 -2.72 22.45
C LEU A 293 -3.06 -2.35 23.37
N THR A 294 -2.76 -1.61 24.45
CA THR A 294 -3.76 -1.11 25.41
C THR A 294 -3.65 0.41 25.50
N GLY A 295 -4.76 1.11 25.36
CA GLY A 295 -4.84 2.54 25.57
C GLY A 295 -4.82 2.89 27.06
N THR A 296 -4.02 3.89 27.44
CA THR A 296 -3.86 4.32 28.84
C THR A 296 -4.83 5.43 29.25
N GLY A 297 -5.67 5.91 28.31
CA GLY A 297 -6.56 7.05 28.53
C GLY A 297 -5.88 8.41 28.31
N THR A 298 -4.60 8.44 27.96
CA THR A 298 -3.87 9.66 27.59
C THR A 298 -3.35 9.51 26.16
N ILE A 299 -3.58 10.53 25.32
CA ILE A 299 -3.05 10.59 23.96
C ILE A 299 -2.09 11.77 23.89
N ASN A 300 -0.82 11.46 23.65
CA ASN A 300 0.23 12.46 23.46
C ASN A 300 0.39 12.78 21.96
N GLY A 301 0.74 14.03 21.66
CA GLY A 301 1.23 14.39 20.34
C GLY A 301 2.60 13.78 20.05
N ILE A 302 2.99 13.80 18.78
CA ILE A 302 4.25 13.22 18.31
C ILE A 302 4.93 14.15 17.29
N ASP A 303 6.25 14.28 17.34
CA ASP A 303 7.06 14.91 16.31
C ASP A 303 7.87 13.82 15.62
N VAL A 304 7.56 13.53 14.35
CA VAL A 304 8.11 12.36 13.67
C VAL A 304 8.28 12.59 12.17
N ASP A 305 9.41 12.09 11.65
CA ASP A 305 9.64 11.94 10.20
C ASP A 305 9.03 10.59 9.75
N LEU A 306 8.08 10.68 8.82
CA LEU A 306 7.38 9.53 8.21
C LEU A 306 7.80 9.29 6.75
N SER A 307 8.96 9.79 6.32
CA SER A 307 9.46 9.61 4.95
C SER A 307 9.57 8.13 4.52
N ALA A 308 9.94 7.27 5.45
CA ALA A 308 9.98 5.82 5.24
C ALA A 308 8.59 5.15 5.32
N ALA A 309 7.66 5.74 6.07
CA ALA A 309 6.38 5.15 6.47
C ALA A 309 5.17 6.06 6.18
N GLY A 310 5.21 6.82 5.09
CA GLY A 310 4.18 7.81 4.74
C GLY A 310 2.75 7.26 4.74
N GLU A 311 2.57 5.99 4.43
CA GLU A 311 1.26 5.34 4.44
C GLU A 311 0.60 5.26 5.83
N LEU A 312 1.36 5.41 6.92
CA LEU A 312 0.82 5.42 8.28
C LEU A 312 0.22 6.78 8.66
N THR A 313 0.56 7.83 7.92
CA THR A 313 0.19 9.22 8.21
C THR A 313 -1.29 9.43 8.49
N PRO A 314 -2.27 8.92 7.71
CA PRO A 314 -3.68 9.19 8.00
C PRO A 314 -4.14 8.67 9.36
N THR A 315 -3.67 7.49 9.76
CA THR A 315 -3.95 6.93 11.10
C THR A 315 -3.31 7.78 12.19
N ILE A 316 -2.03 8.13 12.05
CA ILE A 316 -1.31 8.94 13.05
C ILE A 316 -1.91 10.34 13.15
N ALA A 317 -2.30 10.97 12.02
CA ALA A 317 -2.95 12.27 11.99
C ALA A 317 -4.32 12.25 12.70
N ALA A 318 -5.11 11.19 12.51
CA ALA A 318 -6.38 11.01 13.21
C ALA A 318 -6.19 10.94 14.74
N ILE A 319 -5.17 10.19 15.21
CA ILE A 319 -4.83 10.12 16.64
C ILE A 319 -4.29 11.46 17.13
N ALA A 320 -3.44 12.14 16.34
CA ALA A 320 -2.86 13.44 16.67
C ALA A 320 -3.93 14.54 16.83
N ALA A 321 -5.03 14.47 16.06
CA ALA A 321 -6.16 15.38 16.20
C ALA A 321 -6.90 15.22 17.55
N LEU A 322 -6.76 14.07 18.20
CA LEU A 322 -7.34 13.74 19.51
C LEU A 322 -6.32 13.90 20.65
N ALA A 323 -5.07 14.22 20.34
CA ALA A 323 -3.99 14.31 21.32
C ALA A 323 -4.10 15.57 22.20
N SER A 324 -3.56 15.48 23.43
CA SER A 324 -3.51 16.58 24.40
C SER A 324 -2.37 17.57 24.16
N THR A 325 -1.39 17.21 23.32
CA THR A 325 -0.23 18.04 22.98
C THR A 325 -0.03 18.11 21.46
N PRO A 326 0.66 19.14 20.94
CA PRO A 326 0.85 19.28 19.49
C PRO A 326 1.63 18.13 18.85
N SER A 327 1.37 17.90 17.55
CA SER A 327 2.06 16.93 16.71
C SER A 327 2.63 17.60 15.47
N ARG A 328 3.74 17.05 14.96
CA ARG A 328 4.33 17.41 13.70
C ARG A 328 4.73 16.15 12.92
N LEU A 329 4.13 15.96 11.75
CA LEU A 329 4.39 14.83 10.87
C LEU A 329 5.09 15.36 9.62
N THR A 330 6.32 14.96 9.38
CA THR A 330 7.19 15.49 8.31
C THR A 330 7.68 14.39 7.35
N GLY A 331 8.40 14.77 6.29
CA GLY A 331 8.95 13.83 5.31
C GLY A 331 7.91 13.24 4.35
N ILE A 332 6.70 13.78 4.30
CA ILE A 332 5.56 13.16 3.62
C ILE A 332 5.04 13.92 2.39
N ALA A 333 5.83 14.83 1.82
CA ALA A 333 5.43 15.59 0.62
C ALA A 333 4.94 14.71 -0.54
N HIS A 334 5.50 13.51 -0.68
CA HIS A 334 5.12 12.53 -1.70
C HIS A 334 3.65 12.05 -1.60
N LEU A 335 3.01 12.20 -0.43
CA LEU A 335 1.60 11.84 -0.24
C LEU A 335 0.62 12.72 -1.02
N ARG A 336 1.08 13.87 -1.53
CA ARG A 336 0.28 14.73 -2.43
C ARG A 336 -0.03 14.06 -3.77
N GLY A 337 0.79 13.09 -4.19
CA GLY A 337 0.64 12.33 -5.44
C GLY A 337 0.03 10.93 -5.29
N HIS A 338 -0.56 10.60 -4.14
CA HIS A 338 -1.19 9.30 -3.88
C HIS A 338 -2.62 9.20 -4.48
N GLU A 339 -3.52 8.49 -3.83
CA GLU A 339 -4.92 8.38 -4.26
C GLU A 339 -5.60 9.75 -4.32
N THR A 340 -5.32 10.58 -3.33
CA THR A 340 -5.64 12.00 -3.23
C THR A 340 -4.41 12.76 -2.72
N ASP A 341 -4.45 14.10 -2.68
CA ASP A 341 -3.52 14.89 -1.87
C ASP A 341 -3.88 14.68 -0.39
N ARG A 342 -3.27 13.66 0.23
CA ARG A 342 -3.56 13.28 1.61
C ARG A 342 -3.25 14.38 2.61
N ILE A 343 -2.24 15.22 2.33
CA ILE A 343 -1.86 16.33 3.22
C ILE A 343 -2.99 17.34 3.26
N ALA A 344 -3.39 17.85 2.09
CA ALA A 344 -4.47 18.80 1.98
C ALA A 344 -5.80 18.24 2.51
N ALA A 345 -6.11 16.97 2.20
CA ALA A 345 -7.33 16.31 2.66
C ALA A 345 -7.37 16.17 4.19
N LEU A 346 -6.30 15.69 4.84
CA LEU A 346 -6.26 15.56 6.31
C LEU A 346 -6.40 16.92 6.99
N VAL A 347 -5.73 17.95 6.49
CA VAL A 347 -5.86 19.32 7.04
C VAL A 347 -7.30 19.83 6.88
N ALA A 348 -7.90 19.65 5.72
CA ALA A 348 -9.28 20.06 5.46
C ALA A 348 -10.27 19.37 6.40
N GLU A 349 -10.16 18.05 6.52
CA GLU A 349 -11.12 17.25 7.31
C GLU A 349 -10.95 17.46 8.82
N ILE A 350 -9.73 17.55 9.34
CA ILE A 350 -9.49 17.87 10.75
C ILE A 350 -10.07 19.26 11.10
N ASN A 351 -9.82 20.26 10.24
CA ASN A 351 -10.32 21.61 10.46
C ASN A 351 -11.84 21.71 10.29
N SER A 352 -12.45 20.94 9.39
CA SER A 352 -13.91 20.90 9.18
C SER A 352 -14.66 20.41 10.44
N LEU A 353 -14.03 19.52 11.20
CA LEU A 353 -14.56 19.03 12.47
C LEU A 353 -14.23 19.96 13.68
N GLY A 354 -13.60 21.12 13.46
CA GLY A 354 -13.23 22.07 14.52
C GLY A 354 -11.85 21.83 15.15
N GLY A 355 -11.04 20.96 14.56
CA GLY A 355 -9.63 20.77 14.92
C GLY A 355 -8.74 21.90 14.43
N ILE A 356 -7.43 21.80 14.71
CA ILE A 356 -6.41 22.78 14.32
C ILE A 356 -5.28 22.06 13.59
N ALA A 357 -5.32 22.07 12.28
CA ALA A 357 -4.28 21.49 11.43
C ALA A 357 -3.81 22.49 10.39
N THR A 358 -2.51 22.45 10.06
CA THR A 358 -1.87 23.34 9.09
C THR A 358 -0.93 22.54 8.20
N GLU A 359 -0.98 22.78 6.89
CA GLU A 359 -0.01 22.20 5.96
C GLU A 359 1.38 22.78 6.21
N LEU A 360 2.38 21.93 6.17
CA LEU A 360 3.79 22.27 6.04
C LEU A 360 4.24 21.99 4.60
N GLU A 361 5.41 22.45 4.23
CA GLU A 361 6.00 22.19 2.91
C GLU A 361 6.08 20.67 2.63
N ASP A 362 6.53 19.91 3.62
CA ASP A 362 6.73 18.46 3.55
C ASP A 362 5.86 17.64 4.53
N GLY A 363 4.81 18.26 5.11
CA GLY A 363 4.07 17.57 6.18
C GLY A 363 2.83 18.29 6.69
N ILE A 364 2.49 17.98 7.96
CA ILE A 364 1.31 18.51 8.67
C ILE A 364 1.70 18.85 10.11
N ALA A 365 1.30 20.01 10.60
CA ALA A 365 1.28 20.33 12.01
C ALA A 365 -0.16 20.27 12.54
N ILE A 366 -0.36 19.61 13.68
CA ILE A 366 -1.67 19.42 14.31
C ILE A 366 -1.56 19.87 15.77
N SER A 367 -2.48 20.73 16.21
CA SER A 367 -2.55 21.20 17.59
C SER A 367 -3.84 20.73 18.25
N PRO A 368 -3.86 20.61 19.60
CA PRO A 368 -5.08 20.31 20.33
C PRO A 368 -6.21 21.26 19.94
N GLY A 369 -7.40 20.72 19.66
CA GLY A 369 -8.58 21.46 19.25
C GLY A 369 -9.84 20.90 19.89
N ASN A 370 -10.97 21.54 19.63
CA ASN A 370 -12.29 21.09 20.11
C ASN A 370 -13.05 20.48 18.93
N LEU A 371 -12.82 19.18 18.70
CA LEU A 371 -13.51 18.46 17.62
C LEU A 371 -15.00 18.30 17.93
N SER A 372 -15.80 18.35 16.89
CA SER A 372 -17.25 18.12 16.90
C SER A 372 -17.67 17.20 15.78
N GLY A 373 -18.88 16.62 15.88
CA GLY A 373 -19.45 15.78 14.81
C GLY A 373 -19.62 16.56 13.50
N GLY A 374 -19.57 15.83 12.41
CA GLY A 374 -19.70 16.35 11.05
C GLY A 374 -19.38 15.29 10.01
N THR A 375 -19.44 15.68 8.74
CA THR A 375 -19.04 14.78 7.64
C THR A 375 -17.55 14.79 7.48
N TRP A 376 -16.96 13.61 7.42
CA TRP A 376 -15.57 13.35 7.06
C TRP A 376 -15.52 12.78 5.64
N HIS A 377 -14.86 13.45 4.71
CA HIS A 377 -14.76 13.00 3.34
C HIS A 377 -13.60 12.02 3.14
N SER A 378 -13.87 10.94 2.43
CA SER A 378 -12.89 9.87 2.16
C SER A 378 -12.02 10.12 0.93
N TYR A 379 -12.45 10.98 -0.01
CA TYR A 379 -11.69 11.32 -1.23
C TYR A 379 -11.32 10.08 -2.08
N GLU A 380 -12.18 9.07 -2.14
CA GLU A 380 -11.89 7.79 -2.80
C GLU A 380 -10.64 7.07 -2.22
N ASP A 381 -10.25 7.40 -0.97
CA ASP A 381 -9.07 6.90 -0.30
C ASP A 381 -9.43 6.13 0.98
N HIS A 382 -9.11 4.84 0.99
CA HIS A 382 -9.39 3.93 2.09
C HIS A 382 -8.75 4.36 3.42
N ARG A 383 -7.60 5.03 3.40
CA ARG A 383 -6.92 5.49 4.62
C ARG A 383 -7.55 6.76 5.17
N MET A 384 -8.09 7.61 4.30
CA MET A 384 -8.93 8.74 4.74
C MET A 384 -10.21 8.23 5.41
N ALA A 385 -10.87 7.23 4.81
CA ALA A 385 -12.09 6.63 5.38
C ALA A 385 -11.84 6.04 6.77
N THR A 386 -10.75 5.28 6.95
CA THR A 386 -10.40 4.70 8.27
C THR A 386 -9.99 5.77 9.28
N ALA A 387 -9.36 6.88 8.87
CA ALA A 387 -9.03 8.01 9.74
C ALA A 387 -10.30 8.65 10.32
N GLY A 388 -11.33 8.85 9.50
CA GLY A 388 -12.64 9.34 9.97
C GLY A 388 -13.31 8.37 10.95
N ALA A 389 -13.23 7.06 10.71
CA ALA A 389 -13.76 6.04 11.61
C ALA A 389 -13.06 6.06 12.97
N ILE A 390 -11.73 6.29 13.03
CA ILE A 390 -10.97 6.44 14.28
C ILE A 390 -11.46 7.64 15.09
N ILE A 391 -11.57 8.82 14.47
CA ILE A 391 -12.04 10.04 15.15
C ILE A 391 -13.46 9.84 15.68
N GLY A 392 -14.32 9.18 14.91
CA GLY A 392 -15.71 8.93 15.27
C GLY A 392 -15.90 8.04 16.50
N LEU A 393 -14.88 7.23 16.89
CA LEU A 393 -14.96 6.44 18.13
C LEU A 393 -15.09 7.29 19.39
N VAL A 394 -14.55 8.52 19.38
CA VAL A 394 -14.56 9.43 20.55
C VAL A 394 -15.32 10.72 20.29
N ILE A 395 -15.55 11.09 19.04
CA ILE A 395 -16.30 12.28 18.64
C ILE A 395 -17.67 11.87 18.10
N GLN A 396 -18.72 12.08 18.88
CA GLN A 396 -20.09 11.72 18.50
C GLN A 396 -20.56 12.50 17.26
N GLY A 397 -21.20 11.79 16.32
CA GLY A 397 -21.83 12.40 15.14
C GLY A 397 -20.88 12.58 13.96
N VAL A 398 -19.70 11.96 13.96
CA VAL A 398 -18.84 11.87 12.79
C VAL A 398 -19.45 10.86 11.80
N VAL A 399 -19.56 11.27 10.54
CA VAL A 399 -20.07 10.45 9.43
C VAL A 399 -19.04 10.41 8.32
N VAL A 400 -18.51 9.24 8.02
CA VAL A 400 -17.64 9.02 6.84
C VAL A 400 -18.52 8.94 5.60
N ASP A 401 -18.28 9.77 4.60
CA ASP A 401 -19.11 9.89 3.41
C ASP A 401 -19.10 8.63 2.51
N ASP A 402 -17.97 7.94 2.43
CA ASP A 402 -17.84 6.69 1.69
C ASP A 402 -16.85 5.71 2.36
N ILE A 403 -17.39 4.84 3.21
CA ILE A 403 -16.61 3.78 3.87
C ILE A 403 -16.30 2.61 2.93
N ALA A 404 -17.02 2.45 1.81
CA ALA A 404 -16.80 1.38 0.86
C ALA A 404 -15.41 1.44 0.20
N THR A 405 -14.77 2.62 0.19
CA THR A 405 -13.38 2.79 -0.29
C THR A 405 -12.39 1.89 0.44
N THR A 406 -12.68 1.44 1.67
CA THR A 406 -11.85 0.49 2.43
C THR A 406 -11.73 -0.87 1.75
N SER A 407 -12.69 -1.25 0.90
CA SER A 407 -12.67 -2.52 0.12
C SER A 407 -11.45 -2.67 -0.77
N LYS A 408 -10.77 -1.57 -1.09
CA LYS A 408 -9.52 -1.55 -1.84
C LYS A 408 -8.42 -2.41 -1.20
N THR A 409 -8.33 -2.41 0.13
CA THR A 409 -7.26 -3.09 0.88
C THR A 409 -7.78 -3.98 2.02
N LEU A 410 -8.98 -3.71 2.51
CA LEU A 410 -9.61 -4.43 3.61
C LEU A 410 -11.11 -4.58 3.31
N PRO A 411 -11.52 -5.59 2.52
CA PRO A 411 -12.88 -5.71 2.00
C PRO A 411 -13.99 -5.74 3.06
N ASP A 412 -13.71 -6.32 4.24
CA ASP A 412 -14.67 -6.42 5.35
C ASP A 412 -14.31 -5.48 6.52
N PHE A 413 -13.79 -4.30 6.24
CA PHE A 413 -13.40 -3.36 7.30
C PHE A 413 -14.54 -3.09 8.28
N VAL A 414 -15.75 -2.77 7.79
CA VAL A 414 -16.89 -2.46 8.65
C VAL A 414 -17.29 -3.65 9.52
N GLY A 415 -17.33 -4.87 8.96
CA GLY A 415 -17.65 -6.08 9.73
C GLY A 415 -16.62 -6.36 10.83
N MET A 416 -15.33 -6.27 10.50
CA MET A 416 -14.24 -6.43 11.46
C MET A 416 -14.26 -5.34 12.55
N TRP A 417 -14.54 -4.10 12.17
CA TRP A 417 -14.61 -2.93 13.06
C TRP A 417 -15.75 -3.07 14.07
N GLU A 418 -16.95 -3.35 13.60
CA GLU A 418 -18.13 -3.54 14.46
C GLU A 418 -17.99 -4.77 15.36
N LYS A 419 -17.41 -5.87 14.84
CA LYS A 419 -17.10 -7.05 15.66
C LYS A 419 -16.10 -6.73 16.76
N MET A 420 -15.02 -5.99 16.48
CA MET A 420 -14.05 -5.54 17.47
C MET A 420 -14.72 -4.72 18.58
N LEU A 421 -15.67 -3.88 18.22
CA LEU A 421 -16.41 -3.02 19.15
C LEU A 421 -17.55 -3.75 19.90
N GLY A 422 -17.82 -5.02 19.59
CA GLY A 422 -18.91 -5.78 20.20
C GLY A 422 -20.31 -5.37 19.74
N LEU A 423 -20.43 -4.79 18.54
CA LEU A 423 -21.68 -4.34 17.95
C LEU A 423 -22.34 -5.42 17.06
N ARG A 424 -21.60 -6.48 16.79
CA ARG A 424 -22.06 -7.69 16.06
C ARG A 424 -21.71 -8.95 16.81
#